data_b6b6d865e01f6fbd59045682b23735e0
#
_entry.id   b6b6d865e01f6fbd59045682b23735e0
#
_cell.length_a   1.000
_cell.length_b   1.000
_cell.length_c   1.000
_cell.angle_alpha   90.00
_cell.angle_beta   90.00
_cell.angle_gamma   90.00
#
_symmetry.space_group_name_H-M   'P 1'
#
loop_
_entity.id
_entity.type
_entity.pdbx_description
1 polymer ?
#
loop_
_entity_poly.entity_id
_entity_poly.type
_entity_poly.pdbx_seq_one_letter_code
_entity_poly.pdbx_strand_id
1 'polypeptide(L)'
;EPTRLTAKPSIANLVLWKAIYEYDGHYYVDAVRVGTQRRWYPGARVAKLDLGRDFPGLQPDSVQARDVERFRWFSDGYLTVEEHAPRIGDLRYSFLPNEVDPMWGIELSLNDQDEHVAWWASRRTDGRIRRQFVRMVLGLDGVSLDADQATPP
;
A
#
# COMPACT_ATOMS: atom_id res chain seq x y z
N GLU A 1 -17.95 9.79 -0.73
CA GLU A 1 -17.72 8.66 0.21
C GLU A 1 -16.73 7.67 -0.42
N PRO A 2 -15.86 7.02 0.38
CA PRO A 2 -14.98 5.98 -0.12
C PRO A 2 -15.80 4.83 -0.73
N THR A 3 -15.36 4.32 -1.85
CA THR A 3 -16.01 3.17 -2.51
C THR A 3 -15.60 1.85 -1.87
N ARG A 4 -14.44 1.84 -1.20
CA ARG A 4 -13.87 0.65 -0.55
C ARG A 4 -12.95 1.04 0.59
N LEU A 5 -12.96 0.25 1.66
CA LEU A 5 -12.09 0.41 2.82
C LEU A 5 -11.56 -0.96 3.26
N THR A 6 -10.28 -1.03 3.60
CA THR A 6 -9.69 -2.17 4.30
C THR A 6 -8.74 -1.70 5.40
N ALA A 7 -8.64 -2.48 6.47
CA ALA A 7 -7.65 -2.28 7.51
C ALA A 7 -6.92 -3.60 7.77
N LYS A 8 -5.60 -3.55 7.82
CA LYS A 8 -4.74 -4.71 8.07
C LYS A 8 -3.74 -4.42 9.17
N PRO A 9 -3.48 -5.38 10.07
CA PRO A 9 -2.41 -5.22 11.04
C PRO A 9 -1.07 -5.09 10.33
N SER A 10 -0.20 -4.22 10.83
CA SER A 10 1.15 -4.12 10.31
C SER A 10 2.01 -5.30 10.78
N ILE A 11 3.18 -5.45 10.19
CA ILE A 11 4.04 -6.62 10.42
C ILE A 11 4.35 -6.81 11.91
N ALA A 12 4.15 -8.04 12.38
CA ALA A 12 4.50 -8.53 13.71
C ALA A 12 3.85 -7.78 14.91
N ASN A 13 2.70 -7.09 14.70
CA ASN A 13 1.96 -6.52 15.82
C ASN A 13 0.45 -6.42 15.53
N LEU A 14 -0.34 -6.23 16.60
CA LEU A 14 -1.79 -6.06 16.52
C LEU A 14 -2.27 -4.68 16.97
N VAL A 15 -1.34 -3.78 17.29
CA VAL A 15 -1.70 -2.44 17.79
C VAL A 15 -1.62 -1.36 16.71
N LEU A 16 -0.80 -1.58 15.67
CA LEU A 16 -0.62 -0.63 14.56
C LEU A 16 -1.20 -1.22 13.27
N TRP A 17 -2.13 -0.51 12.66
CA TRP A 17 -2.90 -0.95 11.51
C TRP A 17 -2.67 -0.03 10.32
N LYS A 18 -2.60 -0.62 9.14
CA LYS A 18 -2.66 0.09 7.86
C LYS A 18 -4.11 0.18 7.43
N ALA A 19 -4.60 1.39 7.24
CA ALA A 19 -5.91 1.67 6.66
C ALA A 19 -5.72 2.09 5.20
N ILE A 20 -6.47 1.48 4.29
CA ILE A 20 -6.48 1.84 2.87
C ILE A 20 -7.91 2.08 2.47
N TYR A 21 -8.20 3.25 1.91
CA TYR A 21 -9.50 3.55 1.35
C TYR A 21 -9.37 4.06 -0.09
N GLU A 22 -10.38 3.73 -0.86
CA GLU A 22 -10.45 4.05 -2.28
C GLU A 22 -11.43 5.19 -2.52
N TYR A 23 -10.97 6.23 -3.20
CA TYR A 23 -11.79 7.35 -3.61
C TYR A 23 -11.22 7.98 -4.88
N ASP A 24 -12.10 8.28 -5.84
CA ASP A 24 -11.77 9.01 -7.08
C ASP A 24 -10.51 8.49 -7.79
N GLY A 25 -10.47 7.17 -8.06
CA GLY A 25 -9.36 6.55 -8.79
C GLY A 25 -8.03 6.47 -8.04
N HIS A 26 -8.03 6.78 -6.74
CA HIS A 26 -6.85 6.76 -5.89
C HIS A 26 -7.06 5.86 -4.68
N TYR A 27 -5.96 5.35 -4.16
CA TYR A 27 -5.87 4.82 -2.81
C TYR A 27 -5.28 5.87 -1.89
N TYR A 28 -5.89 6.01 -0.74
CA TYR A 28 -5.42 6.80 0.39
C TYR A 28 -5.00 5.83 1.48
N VAL A 29 -3.85 6.07 2.06
CA VAL A 29 -3.25 5.17 3.04
C VAL A 29 -2.94 5.96 4.29
N ASP A 30 -3.40 5.46 5.43
CA ASP A 30 -3.09 5.98 6.74
C ASP A 30 -2.67 4.84 7.68
N ALA A 31 -2.04 5.18 8.80
CA ALA A 31 -1.86 4.21 9.87
C ALA A 31 -2.64 4.63 11.11
N VAL A 32 -3.21 3.64 11.77
CA VAL A 32 -3.95 3.82 13.02
C VAL A 32 -3.38 2.90 14.08
N ARG A 33 -2.97 3.47 15.20
CA ARG A 33 -2.64 2.72 16.38
C ARG A 33 -3.87 2.59 17.27
N VAL A 34 -4.21 1.37 17.64
CA VAL A 34 -5.28 1.03 18.58
C VAL A 34 -4.68 0.57 19.91
N GLY A 35 -5.37 0.83 21.01
CA GLY A 35 -4.92 0.49 22.35
C GLY A 35 -5.33 1.56 23.36
N THR A 36 -4.61 1.65 24.48
CA THR A 36 -4.89 2.65 25.54
C THR A 36 -4.74 4.10 25.09
N GLN A 37 -3.91 4.33 24.09
CA GLN A 37 -3.78 5.60 23.40
C GLN A 37 -4.01 5.36 21.91
N ARG A 38 -5.07 5.93 21.37
CA ARG A 38 -5.36 5.87 19.94
C ARG A 38 -4.60 6.97 19.22
N ARG A 39 -3.87 6.61 18.15
CA ARG A 39 -3.10 7.55 17.35
C ARG A 39 -3.38 7.34 15.88
N TRP A 40 -3.46 8.44 15.16
CA TRP A 40 -3.51 8.48 13.71
C TRP A 40 -2.20 9.02 13.15
N TYR A 41 -1.69 8.34 12.16
CA TYR A 41 -0.50 8.74 11.41
C TYR A 41 -0.94 8.98 9.96
N PRO A 42 -1.05 10.25 9.56
CA PRO A 42 -1.42 10.56 8.19
C PRO A 42 -0.39 9.97 7.24
N GLY A 43 -0.87 9.45 6.14
CA GLY A 43 -0.04 8.85 5.11
C GLY A 43 -0.11 9.62 3.80
N ALA A 44 -0.18 8.87 2.70
CA ALA A 44 -0.13 9.40 1.37
C ALA A 44 -1.26 8.85 0.49
N ARG A 45 -1.39 9.41 -0.70
CA ARG A 45 -2.26 8.87 -1.74
C ARG A 45 -1.43 8.40 -2.93
N VAL A 46 -1.95 7.41 -3.63
CA VAL A 46 -1.37 6.89 -4.87
C VAL A 46 -2.49 6.54 -5.86
N ALA A 47 -2.22 6.69 -7.14
CA ALA A 47 -3.16 6.30 -8.18
C ALA A 47 -3.34 4.76 -8.20
N LYS A 48 -4.56 4.32 -8.45
CA LYS A 48 -4.83 2.91 -8.73
C LYS A 48 -4.18 2.51 -10.05
N LEU A 49 -3.75 1.25 -10.14
CA LEU A 49 -3.33 0.68 -11.41
C LEU A 49 -4.42 0.81 -12.47
N ASP A 50 -4.07 1.43 -13.57
CA ASP A 50 -4.84 1.47 -14.82
C ASP A 50 -3.95 0.99 -15.96
N LEU A 51 -4.19 -0.20 -16.49
CA LEU A 51 -3.32 -0.80 -17.51
C LEU A 51 -3.26 0.01 -18.79
N GLY A 52 -4.36 0.67 -19.18
CA GLY A 52 -4.39 1.51 -20.38
C GLY A 52 -3.54 2.76 -20.25
N ARG A 53 -3.50 3.37 -19.07
CA ARG A 53 -2.69 4.54 -18.76
C ARG A 53 -1.23 4.16 -18.47
N ASP A 54 -1.02 3.14 -17.63
CA ASP A 54 0.28 2.86 -17.02
C ASP A 54 1.13 1.94 -17.90
N PHE A 55 0.49 1.06 -18.67
CA PHE A 55 1.13 0.09 -19.56
C PHE A 55 0.44 0.01 -20.94
N PRO A 56 0.39 1.14 -21.70
CA PRO A 56 -0.34 1.19 -22.97
C PRO A 56 0.20 0.24 -24.03
N GLY A 57 1.42 -0.28 -23.86
CA GLY A 57 2.02 -1.29 -24.74
C GLY A 57 1.74 -2.74 -24.35
N LEU A 58 1.05 -2.99 -23.23
CA LEU A 58 0.72 -4.35 -22.80
C LEU A 58 -0.39 -4.94 -23.67
N GLN A 59 -0.10 -6.05 -24.35
CA GLN A 59 -1.07 -6.74 -25.19
C GLN A 59 -2.06 -7.51 -24.31
N PRO A 60 -3.38 -7.37 -24.54
CA PRO A 60 -4.39 -7.97 -23.68
C PRO A 60 -4.34 -9.50 -23.61
N ASP A 61 -3.90 -10.17 -24.69
CA ASP A 61 -3.81 -11.62 -24.78
C ASP A 61 -2.45 -12.20 -24.41
N SER A 62 -1.52 -11.35 -23.97
CA SER A 62 -0.16 -11.76 -23.58
C SER A 62 -0.13 -12.61 -22.31
N VAL A 63 0.97 -13.33 -22.09
CA VAL A 63 1.21 -14.06 -20.83
C VAL A 63 1.25 -13.08 -19.68
N GLN A 64 1.91 -11.94 -19.84
CA GLN A 64 2.03 -10.93 -18.80
C GLN A 64 0.70 -10.28 -18.43
N ALA A 65 -0.19 -10.04 -19.38
CA ALA A 65 -1.54 -9.53 -19.07
C ALA A 65 -2.31 -10.52 -18.17
N ARG A 66 -2.22 -11.82 -18.48
CA ARG A 66 -2.82 -12.86 -17.63
C ARG A 66 -2.20 -12.93 -16.24
N ASP A 67 -0.89 -12.72 -16.13
CA ASP A 67 -0.20 -12.71 -14.84
C ASP A 67 -0.58 -11.48 -14.00
N VAL A 68 -0.75 -10.32 -14.64
CA VAL A 68 -1.30 -9.13 -13.96
C VAL A 68 -2.69 -9.41 -13.40
N GLU A 69 -3.58 -10.08 -14.14
CA GLU A 69 -4.91 -10.41 -13.64
C GLU A 69 -4.86 -11.43 -12.50
N ARG A 70 -3.97 -12.41 -12.53
CA ARG A 70 -3.72 -13.32 -11.39
C ARG A 70 -3.23 -12.56 -10.17
N PHE A 71 -2.29 -11.63 -10.37
CA PHE A 71 -1.78 -10.79 -9.29
C PHE A 71 -2.85 -9.83 -8.74
N ARG A 72 -3.71 -9.28 -9.61
CA ARG A 72 -4.87 -8.49 -9.22
C ARG A 72 -5.81 -9.27 -8.31
N TRP A 73 -6.12 -10.50 -8.69
CA TRP A 73 -6.93 -11.38 -7.85
C TRP A 73 -6.27 -11.68 -6.49
N PHE A 74 -4.99 -12.03 -6.50
CA PHE A 74 -4.21 -12.31 -5.29
C PHE A 74 -4.14 -11.09 -4.35
N SER A 75 -3.94 -9.91 -4.90
CA SER A 75 -3.83 -8.65 -4.14
C SER A 75 -5.17 -8.03 -3.78
N ASP A 76 -6.27 -8.71 -4.07
CA ASP A 76 -7.63 -8.18 -3.88
C ASP A 76 -7.81 -6.81 -4.59
N GLY A 77 -7.12 -6.61 -5.71
CA GLY A 77 -7.16 -5.41 -6.52
C GLY A 77 -6.41 -4.19 -5.95
N TYR A 78 -5.81 -4.27 -4.77
CA TYR A 78 -5.02 -3.16 -4.20
C TYR A 78 -3.67 -3.01 -4.86
N LEU A 79 -3.67 -2.62 -6.14
CA LEU A 79 -2.49 -2.50 -6.98
C LEU A 79 -2.14 -1.05 -7.29
N THR A 80 -0.85 -0.75 -7.25
CA THR A 80 -0.26 0.52 -7.66
C THR A 80 0.98 0.28 -8.53
N VAL A 81 1.42 1.31 -9.24
CA VAL A 81 2.60 1.27 -10.12
C VAL A 81 3.75 2.04 -9.49
N GLU A 82 4.96 1.53 -9.60
CA GLU A 82 6.17 2.25 -9.22
C GLU A 82 6.55 3.27 -10.30
N GLU A 83 6.83 4.53 -9.93
CA GLU A 83 7.03 5.64 -10.88
C GLU A 83 8.19 5.44 -11.88
N HIS A 84 9.22 4.70 -11.50
CA HIS A 84 10.48 4.61 -12.25
C HIS A 84 10.81 3.21 -12.77
N ALA A 85 9.89 2.27 -12.65
CA ALA A 85 10.08 0.91 -13.12
C ALA A 85 8.75 0.30 -13.59
N PRO A 86 8.77 -0.64 -14.55
CA PRO A 86 7.57 -1.31 -15.01
C PRO A 86 7.07 -2.33 -13.97
N ARG A 87 6.83 -1.86 -12.74
CA ARG A 87 6.49 -2.69 -11.60
C ARG A 87 5.10 -2.37 -11.07
N ILE A 88 4.37 -3.42 -10.78
CA ILE A 88 3.08 -3.36 -10.12
C ILE A 88 3.24 -3.95 -8.71
N GLY A 89 2.89 -3.18 -7.70
CA GLY A 89 3.04 -3.56 -6.30
C GLY A 89 1.73 -3.79 -5.58
N ASP A 90 1.76 -4.64 -4.56
CA ASP A 90 0.66 -4.89 -3.63
C ASP A 90 0.67 -3.82 -2.52
N LEU A 91 -0.20 -2.85 -2.63
CA LEU A 91 -0.29 -1.71 -1.71
C LEU A 91 -0.62 -2.11 -0.26
N ARG A 92 -1.17 -3.30 -0.05
CA ARG A 92 -1.53 -3.78 1.30
C ARG A 92 -0.33 -3.96 2.21
N TYR A 93 0.88 -4.05 1.63
CA TYR A 93 2.11 -4.33 2.36
C TYR A 93 3.19 -3.28 2.05
N SER A 94 3.58 -2.54 3.07
CA SER A 94 4.65 -1.53 3.06
C SER A 94 5.48 -1.64 4.34
N PHE A 95 6.69 -1.08 4.34
CA PHE A 95 7.55 -1.09 5.55
C PHE A 95 6.96 -0.24 6.66
N LEU A 96 6.41 0.92 6.33
CA LEU A 96 5.62 1.72 7.26
C LEU A 96 4.15 1.67 6.84
N PRO A 97 3.22 1.46 7.77
CA PRO A 97 1.82 1.25 7.41
C PRO A 97 1.13 2.49 6.83
N ASN A 98 1.70 3.68 6.99
CA ASN A 98 1.21 4.91 6.37
C ASN A 98 1.91 5.27 5.05
N GLU A 99 2.77 4.39 4.50
CA GLU A 99 3.41 4.58 3.20
C GLU A 99 2.67 3.86 2.09
N VAL A 100 2.84 4.37 0.87
CA VAL A 100 2.29 3.82 -0.37
C VAL A 100 3.28 2.98 -1.17
N ASP A 101 4.53 2.86 -0.69
CA ASP A 101 5.59 2.07 -1.33
C ASP A 101 5.41 0.59 -1.05
N PRO A 102 5.08 -0.26 -2.04
CA PRO A 102 4.91 -1.69 -1.82
C PRO A 102 6.22 -2.39 -1.45
N MET A 103 6.11 -3.43 -0.62
CA MET A 103 7.24 -4.30 -0.28
C MET A 103 7.56 -5.31 -1.37
N TRP A 104 6.58 -5.67 -2.19
CA TRP A 104 6.71 -6.67 -3.27
C TRP A 104 5.73 -6.42 -4.40
N GLY A 105 5.94 -7.14 -5.47
CA GLY A 105 5.06 -7.12 -6.63
C GLY A 105 5.60 -7.89 -7.81
N ILE A 106 5.12 -7.55 -8.99
CA ILE A 106 5.51 -8.11 -10.26
C ILE A 106 6.14 -7.04 -11.14
N GLU A 107 7.13 -7.43 -11.94
CA GLU A 107 7.81 -6.57 -12.91
C GLU A 107 7.51 -7.07 -14.32
N LEU A 108 7.06 -6.15 -15.18
CA LEU A 108 6.71 -6.44 -16.56
C LEU A 108 7.89 -6.19 -17.49
N SER A 109 7.97 -7.00 -18.56
CA SER A 109 8.87 -6.79 -19.68
C SER A 109 8.05 -6.56 -20.96
N LEU A 110 7.83 -5.31 -21.31
CA LEU A 110 7.00 -4.98 -22.49
C LEU A 110 7.60 -5.43 -23.82
N ASN A 111 8.91 -5.75 -23.84
CA ASN A 111 9.60 -6.26 -25.02
C ASN A 111 9.47 -7.79 -25.18
N ASP A 112 9.05 -8.49 -24.14
CA ASP A 112 8.95 -9.94 -24.12
C ASP A 112 7.71 -10.40 -23.34
N GLN A 113 6.55 -10.14 -23.94
CA GLN A 113 5.26 -10.32 -23.26
C GLN A 113 4.75 -11.77 -23.26
N ASP A 114 5.42 -12.66 -23.98
CA ASP A 114 5.12 -14.10 -24.01
C ASP A 114 5.81 -14.85 -22.85
N GLU A 115 6.74 -14.21 -22.16
CA GLU A 115 7.34 -14.70 -20.93
C GLU A 115 6.52 -14.27 -19.69
N HIS A 116 6.65 -15.03 -18.61
CA HIS A 116 6.01 -14.66 -17.33
C HIS A 116 6.66 -13.41 -16.71
N VAL A 117 5.85 -12.66 -15.97
CA VAL A 117 6.36 -11.53 -15.17
C VAL A 117 7.40 -11.98 -14.15
N ALA A 118 8.38 -11.13 -13.88
CA ALA A 118 9.33 -11.37 -12.81
C ALA A 118 8.73 -10.97 -11.46
N TRP A 119 9.09 -11.69 -10.40
CA TRP A 119 8.78 -11.30 -9.03
C TRP A 119 9.84 -10.34 -8.52
N TRP A 120 9.43 -9.27 -7.86
CA TRP A 120 10.34 -8.38 -7.14
C TRP A 120 9.94 -8.19 -5.69
N ALA A 121 10.94 -7.94 -4.84
CA ALA A 121 10.74 -7.55 -3.46
C ALA A 121 11.75 -6.48 -3.07
N SER A 122 11.27 -5.46 -2.39
CA SER A 122 12.12 -4.40 -1.85
C SER A 122 12.93 -4.92 -0.67
N ARG A 123 14.24 -4.64 -0.67
CA ARG A 123 15.17 -5.01 0.42
C ARG A 123 15.55 -3.79 1.27
N ARG A 124 14.65 -2.84 1.42
CA ARG A 124 14.93 -1.65 2.23
C ARG A 124 15.09 -2.05 3.71
N THR A 125 16.32 -2.03 4.20
CA THR A 125 16.70 -2.30 5.60
C THR A 125 17.19 -1.04 6.30
N ASP A 126 16.64 0.13 5.97
CA ASP A 126 17.04 1.41 6.54
C ASP A 126 16.72 1.45 8.04
N GLY A 127 17.73 1.72 8.85
CA GLY A 127 17.58 1.88 10.30
C GLY A 127 16.65 3.03 10.69
N ARG A 128 16.42 4.02 9.82
CA ARG A 128 15.46 5.09 10.02
C ARG A 128 14.04 4.55 9.98
N ILE A 129 13.70 3.74 8.96
CA ILE A 129 12.38 3.09 8.81
C ILE A 129 12.07 2.25 10.05
N ARG A 130 13.03 1.44 10.50
CA ARG A 130 12.86 0.61 11.71
C ARG A 130 12.59 1.47 12.96
N ARG A 131 13.35 2.54 13.16
CA ARG A 131 13.12 3.45 14.30
C ARG A 131 11.74 4.11 14.22
N GLN A 132 11.34 4.57 13.05
CA GLN A 132 10.02 5.18 12.85
C GLN A 132 8.90 4.19 13.13
N PHE A 133 9.01 2.96 12.63
CA PHE A 133 8.04 1.89 12.92
C PHE A 133 7.89 1.64 14.43
N VAL A 134 9.02 1.51 15.16
CA VAL A 134 8.99 1.32 16.61
C VAL A 134 8.32 2.52 17.30
N ARG A 135 8.60 3.76 16.89
CA ARG A 135 7.95 4.95 17.45
C ARG A 135 6.43 4.93 17.22
N MET A 136 5.97 4.52 16.05
CA MET A 136 4.54 4.39 15.76
C MET A 136 3.88 3.30 16.62
N VAL A 137 4.52 2.15 16.80
CA VAL A 137 4.04 1.06 17.69
C VAL A 137 3.93 1.56 19.15
N LEU A 138 4.90 2.38 19.59
CA LEU A 138 4.89 2.97 20.94
C LEU A 138 3.88 4.13 21.09
N GLY A 139 3.24 4.59 20.01
CA GLY A 139 2.28 5.69 20.03
C GLY A 139 2.91 7.07 20.07
N LEU A 140 4.14 7.19 19.59
CA LEU A 140 4.86 8.45 19.48
C LEU A 140 4.60 9.14 18.13
N ASP A 141 4.67 10.46 18.07
CA ASP A 141 4.60 11.30 16.86
C ASP A 141 3.25 11.27 16.09
N GLY A 142 2.25 10.57 16.57
CA GLY A 142 0.93 10.51 15.94
C GLY A 142 -0.02 11.59 16.46
N VAL A 143 -1.07 11.87 15.68
CA VAL A 143 -2.19 12.70 16.10
C VAL A 143 -3.06 11.91 17.07
N SER A 144 -3.39 12.50 18.24
CA SER A 144 -4.28 11.86 19.22
C SER A 144 -5.69 11.79 18.69
N LEU A 145 -6.31 10.62 18.74
CA LEU A 145 -7.73 10.43 18.47
C LEU A 145 -8.59 10.47 19.75
N ASP A 146 -7.94 10.60 20.90
CA ASP A 146 -8.62 10.64 22.21
C ASP A 146 -8.95 12.08 22.63
N ALA A 147 -8.52 13.10 21.90
CA ALA A 147 -8.70 14.52 22.25
C ALA A 147 -10.12 15.06 22.05
N ASP A 148 -10.99 14.32 21.39
CA ASP A 148 -12.36 14.78 21.06
C ASP A 148 -13.43 14.39 22.10
N GLN A 149 -13.03 13.85 23.26
CA GLN A 149 -13.95 13.53 24.36
C GLN A 149 -13.82 14.46 25.58
N ALA A 150 -13.06 15.51 25.47
CA ALA A 150 -12.96 16.51 26.54
C ALA A 150 -13.61 17.83 26.09
N THR A 151 -14.90 17.93 26.13
CA THR A 151 -15.74 18.98 26.72
C THR A 151 -17.09 19.09 25.98
N PRO A 152 -18.19 18.68 26.55
CA PRO A 152 -19.46 19.40 26.30
C PRO A 152 -19.46 20.69 27.14
N PRO A 153 -20.03 21.77 26.63
CA PRO A 153 -20.24 22.97 27.39
C PRO A 153 -21.28 22.77 28.51
#